data_6f83e1e6a075a57488ee9331d2aca5b2
#
_entry.id   6f83e1e6a075a57488ee9331d2aca5b2
#
_cell.length_a   1.000
_cell.length_b   1.000
_cell.length_c   1.000
_cell.angle_alpha   90.00
_cell.angle_beta   90.00
_cell.angle_gamma   90.00
#
_symmetry.space_group_name_H-M   'P 1'
#
loop_
_entity.id
_entity.type
_entity.pdbx_description
1 polymer ?
#
loop_
_entity_poly.entity_id
_entity_poly.type
_entity_poly.pdbx_seq_one_letter_code
_entity_poly.pdbx_strand_id
1 'polypeptide(L)'
;LGLLVEVKKHKLMVPRCARTGQVIEPMLTDQWFMAMTQPGRDGESIAGRAMRAVEKGDVRFVPAQWVNTWNHWMGNIQDWCISRQLWWGHQIPAWYGSGGEIFVGRDEAEARAKAEAAGYHGELKRDEDVLDTWYSAAQFPFSTLGWPGKTVEQDLFLPSSVLVTGFDIIFF
;
A
#
# COMPACT_ATOMS: atom_id res chain seq x y z
N LEU A 1 12.62 -10.75 45.06
CA LEU A 1 13.38 -9.56 44.60
C LEU A 1 12.69 -8.24 44.97
N GLY A 2 11.46 -8.23 45.59
CA GLY A 2 10.78 -7.01 46.05
C GLY A 2 10.44 -5.98 44.98
N LEU A 3 10.45 -6.37 43.70
CA LEU A 3 10.19 -5.46 42.57
C LEU A 3 8.71 -5.30 42.27
N LEU A 4 7.86 -6.22 42.76
CA LEU A 4 6.41 -6.12 42.59
C LEU A 4 5.85 -5.14 43.61
N VAL A 5 5.34 -4.00 43.16
CA VAL A 5 4.80 -2.95 44.04
C VAL A 5 3.35 -3.22 44.42
N GLU A 6 2.52 -3.62 43.42
CA GLU A 6 1.10 -3.84 43.66
C GLU A 6 0.50 -4.67 42.52
N VAL A 7 -0.55 -5.43 42.82
CA VAL A 7 -1.40 -6.11 41.82
C VAL A 7 -2.79 -5.49 41.90
N LYS A 8 -3.21 -4.81 40.83
CA LYS A 8 -4.53 -4.21 40.71
C LYS A 8 -5.41 -5.03 39.77
N LYS A 9 -6.67 -5.27 40.16
CA LYS A 9 -7.66 -5.82 39.25
C LYS A 9 -7.98 -4.80 38.18
N HIS A 10 -7.87 -5.19 36.91
CA HIS A 10 -8.16 -4.36 35.76
C HIS A 10 -9.18 -5.04 34.84
N LYS A 11 -10.13 -4.26 34.30
CA LYS A 11 -11.09 -4.75 33.31
C LYS A 11 -10.47 -4.59 31.92
N LEU A 12 -10.15 -5.71 31.29
CA LEU A 12 -9.66 -5.76 29.92
C LEU A 12 -10.82 -5.89 28.94
N MET A 13 -10.87 -5.00 27.95
CA MET A 13 -11.78 -5.13 26.82
C MET A 13 -11.09 -5.95 25.73
N VAL A 14 -11.56 -7.18 25.55
CA VAL A 14 -10.99 -8.12 24.57
C VAL A 14 -11.71 -7.95 23.23
N PRO A 15 -11.02 -7.60 22.13
CA PRO A 15 -11.64 -7.49 20.82
C PRO A 15 -12.12 -8.87 20.33
N ARG A 16 -13.30 -8.89 19.69
CA ARG A 16 -13.89 -10.10 19.13
C ARG A 16 -14.33 -9.86 17.69
N CYS A 17 -14.15 -10.88 16.86
CA CYS A 17 -14.67 -10.87 15.51
C CYS A 17 -16.20 -10.77 15.53
N ALA A 18 -16.75 -9.76 14.86
CA ALA A 18 -18.19 -9.52 14.82
C ALA A 18 -18.98 -10.68 14.17
N ARG A 19 -18.34 -11.43 13.29
CA ARG A 19 -18.97 -12.55 12.57
C ARG A 19 -18.94 -13.86 13.34
N THR A 20 -17.80 -14.20 13.95
CA THR A 20 -17.57 -15.51 14.57
C THR A 20 -17.59 -15.47 16.09
N GLY A 21 -17.51 -14.30 16.72
CA GLY A 21 -17.38 -14.14 18.16
C GLY A 21 -16.01 -14.56 18.74
N GLN A 22 -15.08 -15.03 17.91
CA GLN A 22 -13.75 -15.43 18.34
C GLN A 22 -12.92 -14.23 18.82
N VAL A 23 -12.06 -14.46 19.80
CA VAL A 23 -11.11 -13.46 20.28
C VAL A 23 -10.12 -13.13 19.17
N ILE A 24 -9.87 -11.84 18.97
CA ILE A 24 -8.85 -11.35 18.05
C ILE A 24 -7.60 -11.05 18.85
N GLU A 25 -6.52 -11.73 18.52
CA GLU A 25 -5.21 -11.51 19.14
C GLU A 25 -4.25 -10.89 18.10
N PRO A 26 -3.60 -9.76 18.43
CA PRO A 26 -2.60 -9.17 17.56
C PRO A 26 -1.41 -10.12 17.38
N MET A 27 -0.98 -10.33 16.16
CA MET A 27 0.20 -11.11 15.82
C MET A 27 1.10 -10.32 14.89
N LEU A 28 2.40 -10.34 15.15
CA LEU A 28 3.39 -9.78 14.24
C LEU A 28 3.56 -10.71 13.04
N THR A 29 3.50 -10.15 11.86
CA THR A 29 3.77 -10.84 10.60
C THR A 29 4.46 -9.89 9.64
N ASP A 30 5.26 -10.42 8.72
CA ASP A 30 5.88 -9.63 7.67
C ASP A 30 4.80 -9.06 6.76
N GLN A 31 4.96 -7.79 6.38
CA GLN A 31 4.00 -7.06 5.57
C GLN A 31 4.73 -6.27 4.48
N TRP A 32 4.03 -6.02 3.40
CA TRP A 32 4.48 -5.11 2.35
C TRP A 32 4.02 -3.69 2.65
N PHE A 33 4.97 -2.76 2.59
CA PHE A 33 4.71 -1.34 2.81
C PHE A 33 5.10 -0.50 1.59
N MET A 34 4.28 0.50 1.31
CA MET A 34 4.63 1.59 0.42
C MET A 34 5.32 2.68 1.23
N ALA A 35 6.58 2.97 0.93
CA ALA A 35 7.36 4.01 1.61
C ALA A 35 6.89 5.40 1.14
N MET A 36 5.95 5.99 1.87
CA MET A 36 5.26 7.22 1.46
C MET A 36 6.16 8.46 1.52
N THR A 37 7.05 8.52 2.51
CA THR A 37 7.89 9.69 2.79
C THR A 37 9.34 9.54 2.34
N GLN A 38 9.76 8.32 1.98
CA GLN A 38 11.13 8.07 1.53
C GLN A 38 11.32 8.50 0.07
N PRO A 39 12.44 9.14 -0.25
CA PRO A 39 12.75 9.50 -1.63
C PRO A 39 12.84 8.27 -2.54
N GLY A 40 12.18 8.33 -3.69
CA GLY A 40 12.31 7.35 -4.75
C GLY A 40 13.61 7.51 -5.55
N ARG A 41 13.73 6.78 -6.67
CA ARG A 41 14.92 6.83 -7.55
C ARG A 41 15.16 8.21 -8.17
N ASP A 42 14.12 9.01 -8.26
CA ASP A 42 14.14 10.40 -8.77
C ASP A 42 14.43 11.45 -7.67
N GLY A 43 14.71 11.01 -6.45
CA GLY A 43 15.00 11.87 -5.31
C GLY A 43 13.77 12.49 -4.63
N GLU A 44 12.56 12.14 -5.06
CA GLU A 44 11.32 12.66 -4.51
C GLU A 44 10.46 11.57 -3.88
N SER A 45 9.80 11.87 -2.76
CA SER A 45 8.86 10.96 -2.12
C SER A 45 7.46 11.04 -2.75
N ILE A 46 6.67 9.99 -2.60
CA ILE A 46 5.27 9.95 -3.06
C ILE A 46 4.48 11.09 -2.41
N ALA A 47 4.57 11.23 -1.09
CA ALA A 47 3.89 12.30 -0.35
C ALA A 47 4.37 13.69 -0.77
N GLY A 48 5.67 13.89 -0.93
CA GLY A 48 6.23 15.17 -1.37
C GLY A 48 5.74 15.59 -2.75
N ARG A 49 5.68 14.64 -3.69
CA ARG A 49 5.14 14.88 -5.04
C ARG A 49 3.67 15.26 -5.00
N ALA A 50 2.87 14.53 -4.22
CA ALA A 50 1.45 14.80 -4.07
C ALA A 50 1.18 16.18 -3.44
N MET A 51 1.90 16.55 -2.39
CA MET A 51 1.80 17.89 -1.77
C MET A 51 2.18 19.00 -2.74
N ARG A 52 3.26 18.82 -3.49
CA ARG A 52 3.72 19.80 -4.48
C ARG A 52 2.72 20.02 -5.61
N ALA A 53 2.01 18.99 -6.05
CA ALA A 53 0.96 19.12 -7.07
C ALA A 53 -0.18 20.06 -6.61
N VAL A 54 -0.52 19.99 -5.33
CA VAL A 54 -1.53 20.89 -4.73
C VAL A 54 -0.95 22.31 -4.53
N GLU A 55 0.27 22.44 -4.03
CA GLU A 55 0.93 23.73 -3.82
C GLU A 55 1.10 24.51 -5.13
N LYS A 56 1.43 23.84 -6.22
CA LYS A 56 1.56 24.46 -7.55
C LYS A 56 0.21 24.74 -8.22
N GLY A 57 -0.88 24.19 -7.70
CA GLY A 57 -2.20 24.33 -8.27
C GLY A 57 -2.49 23.40 -9.45
N ASP A 58 -1.63 22.39 -9.69
CA ASP A 58 -1.87 21.33 -10.67
C ASP A 58 -3.09 20.49 -10.28
N VAL A 59 -3.33 20.33 -8.97
CA VAL A 59 -4.51 19.74 -8.38
C VAL A 59 -5.16 20.74 -7.44
N ARG A 60 -6.48 20.92 -7.57
CA ARG A 60 -7.25 21.85 -6.73
C ARG A 60 -8.44 21.16 -6.09
N PHE A 61 -8.66 21.45 -4.81
CA PHE A 61 -9.83 20.95 -4.10
C PHE A 61 -11.03 21.90 -4.30
N VAL A 62 -12.19 21.30 -4.48
CA VAL A 62 -13.48 22.01 -4.53
C VAL A 62 -14.43 21.34 -3.56
N PRO A 63 -14.85 22.04 -2.49
CA PRO A 63 -14.46 23.41 -2.09
C PRO A 63 -13.03 23.50 -1.55
N ALA A 64 -12.42 24.67 -1.67
CA ALA A 64 -11.00 24.90 -1.38
C ALA A 64 -10.59 24.65 0.09
N GLN A 65 -11.52 24.71 1.02
CA GLN A 65 -11.27 24.48 2.45
C GLN A 65 -10.66 23.11 2.76
N TRP A 66 -10.87 22.12 1.91
CA TRP A 66 -10.32 20.77 2.07
C TRP A 66 -8.82 20.67 1.91
N VAL A 67 -8.16 21.71 1.40
CA VAL A 67 -6.69 21.80 1.37
C VAL A 67 -6.10 21.70 2.78
N ASN A 68 -6.77 22.26 3.80
CA ASN A 68 -6.28 22.18 5.18
C ASN A 68 -6.25 20.73 5.70
N THR A 69 -7.31 19.97 5.42
CA THR A 69 -7.39 18.55 5.77
C THR A 69 -6.36 17.75 5.01
N TRP A 70 -6.21 17.99 3.71
CA TRP A 70 -5.18 17.39 2.87
C TRP A 70 -3.78 17.60 3.44
N ASN A 71 -3.41 18.85 3.72
CA ASN A 71 -2.08 19.20 4.24
C ASN A 71 -1.82 18.54 5.59
N HIS A 72 -2.83 18.46 6.47
CA HIS A 72 -2.71 17.80 7.75
C HIS A 72 -2.41 16.30 7.60
N TRP A 73 -3.15 15.61 6.76
CA TRP A 73 -2.96 14.18 6.52
C TRP A 73 -1.65 13.87 5.79
N MET A 74 -1.35 14.59 4.71
CA MET A 74 -0.14 14.36 3.93
C MET A 74 1.14 14.75 4.67
N GLY A 75 1.09 15.77 5.52
CA GLY A 75 2.23 16.19 6.35
C GLY A 75 2.57 15.19 7.48
N ASN A 76 1.62 14.34 7.86
CA ASN A 76 1.78 13.34 8.92
C ASN A 76 1.61 11.89 8.40
N ILE A 77 1.68 11.69 7.09
CA ILE A 77 1.40 10.39 6.49
C ILE A 77 2.44 9.36 6.92
N GLN A 78 1.97 8.16 7.23
CA GLN A 78 2.80 7.02 7.56
C GLN A 78 2.95 6.09 6.35
N ASP A 79 3.92 5.20 6.40
CA ASP A 79 4.07 4.17 5.38
C ASP A 79 2.81 3.31 5.31
N TRP A 80 2.35 3.06 4.09
CA TRP A 80 1.10 2.38 3.84
C TRP A 80 1.31 0.87 3.73
N CYS A 81 0.76 0.10 4.68
CA CYS A 81 0.70 -1.35 4.57
C CYS A 81 -0.26 -1.73 3.44
N ILE A 82 0.28 -2.36 2.40
CA ILE A 82 -0.47 -2.72 1.19
C ILE A 82 -0.77 -4.21 1.06
N SER A 83 -0.29 -5.05 1.96
CA SER A 83 -0.60 -6.48 2.00
C SER A 83 -1.79 -6.78 2.91
N ARG A 84 -2.58 -7.79 2.54
CA ARG A 84 -3.75 -8.29 3.28
C ARG A 84 -3.75 -9.81 3.28
N GLN A 85 -4.01 -10.41 4.44
CA GLN A 85 -4.11 -11.86 4.64
C GLN A 85 -5.54 -12.33 4.31
N LEU A 86 -5.91 -12.22 3.02
CA LEU A 86 -7.22 -12.59 2.50
C LEU A 86 -7.09 -13.72 1.48
N TRP A 87 -8.10 -14.56 1.37
CA TRP A 87 -8.12 -15.65 0.41
C TRP A 87 -8.47 -15.22 -1.00
N TRP A 88 -9.01 -14.02 -1.17
CA TRP A 88 -9.43 -13.47 -2.45
C TRP A 88 -8.89 -12.06 -2.66
N GLY A 89 -8.32 -11.81 -3.81
CA GLY A 89 -7.80 -10.51 -4.21
C GLY A 89 -6.70 -10.63 -5.26
N HIS A 90 -6.01 -9.52 -5.53
CA HIS A 90 -4.82 -9.48 -6.38
C HIS A 90 -3.63 -9.99 -5.58
N GLN A 91 -3.22 -11.22 -5.82
CA GLN A 91 -2.08 -11.83 -5.12
C GLN A 91 -0.80 -11.06 -5.40
N ILE A 92 -0.02 -10.85 -4.36
CA ILE A 92 1.26 -10.11 -4.45
C ILE A 92 2.18 -10.82 -5.45
N PRO A 93 2.74 -10.10 -6.43
CA PRO A 93 3.57 -10.67 -7.48
C PRO A 93 5.03 -10.81 -7.04
N ALA A 94 5.25 -11.48 -5.91
CA ALA A 94 6.55 -11.72 -5.33
C ALA A 94 6.75 -13.21 -5.01
N TRP A 95 7.99 -13.69 -5.16
CA TRP A 95 8.41 -15.06 -4.88
C TRP A 95 9.61 -15.03 -3.97
N TYR A 96 9.60 -15.91 -2.98
CA TYR A 96 10.63 -16.03 -1.95
C TYR A 96 11.51 -17.24 -2.21
N GLY A 97 12.81 -17.03 -2.16
CA GLY A 97 13.81 -18.09 -2.05
C GLY A 97 13.95 -18.59 -0.60
N SER A 98 14.53 -19.76 -0.44
CA SER A 98 14.71 -20.40 0.88
C SER A 98 15.66 -19.64 1.82
N GLY A 99 16.49 -18.76 1.31
CA GLY A 99 17.39 -17.90 2.07
C GLY A 99 16.85 -16.51 2.39
N GLY A 100 15.58 -16.23 2.02
CA GLY A 100 14.93 -14.92 2.22
C GLY A 100 15.10 -13.96 1.03
N GLU A 101 15.60 -14.44 -0.09
CA GLU A 101 15.66 -13.66 -1.34
C GLU A 101 14.24 -13.39 -1.84
N ILE A 102 14.03 -12.20 -2.42
CA ILE A 102 12.73 -11.78 -2.95
C ILE A 102 12.87 -11.44 -4.43
N PHE A 103 12.03 -12.07 -5.25
CA PHE A 103 12.00 -11.86 -6.70
C PHE A 103 10.59 -11.42 -7.11
N VAL A 104 10.47 -10.21 -7.63
CA VAL A 104 9.21 -9.65 -8.09
C VAL A 104 9.08 -9.84 -9.60
N GLY A 105 7.97 -10.42 -10.06
CA GLY A 105 7.70 -10.66 -11.47
C GLY A 105 6.21 -10.59 -11.78
N ARG A 106 5.85 -10.42 -13.05
CA ARG A 106 4.45 -10.48 -13.50
C ARG A 106 3.87 -11.89 -13.36
N ASP A 107 4.75 -12.87 -13.50
CA ASP A 107 4.45 -14.29 -13.38
C ASP A 107 5.68 -15.03 -12.80
N GLU A 108 5.51 -16.33 -12.54
CA GLU A 108 6.58 -17.17 -12.00
C GLU A 108 7.77 -17.30 -12.96
N ALA A 109 7.53 -17.31 -14.27
CA ALA A 109 8.61 -17.43 -15.25
C ALA A 109 9.53 -16.21 -15.21
N GLU A 110 8.97 -15.01 -15.10
CA GLU A 110 9.75 -13.77 -14.95
C GLU A 110 10.50 -13.75 -13.61
N ALA A 111 9.84 -14.16 -12.52
CA ALA A 111 10.48 -14.24 -11.21
C ALA A 111 11.64 -15.26 -11.23
N ARG A 112 11.45 -16.41 -11.87
CA ARG A 112 12.46 -17.44 -12.04
C ARG A 112 13.66 -16.92 -12.83
N ALA A 113 13.42 -16.27 -13.96
CA ALA A 113 14.50 -15.68 -14.77
C ALA A 113 15.31 -14.64 -13.99
N LYS A 114 14.67 -13.83 -13.16
CA LYS A 114 15.36 -12.87 -12.27
C LYS A 114 16.16 -13.56 -11.17
N ALA A 115 15.62 -14.65 -10.61
CA ALA A 115 16.32 -15.45 -9.61
C ALA A 115 17.59 -16.08 -10.19
N GLU A 116 17.48 -16.70 -11.37
CA GLU A 116 18.62 -17.29 -12.08
C GLU A 116 19.69 -16.25 -12.45
N ALA A 117 19.27 -15.08 -12.92
CA ALA A 117 20.18 -13.98 -13.22
C ALA A 117 20.90 -13.46 -11.96
N ALA A 118 20.29 -13.60 -10.78
CA ALA A 118 20.90 -13.29 -9.49
C ALA A 118 21.71 -14.47 -8.89
N GLY A 119 21.82 -15.60 -9.61
CA GLY A 119 22.54 -16.80 -9.16
C GLY A 119 21.75 -17.71 -8.23
N TYR A 120 20.43 -17.50 -8.09
CA TYR A 120 19.55 -18.34 -7.28
C TYR A 120 18.86 -19.38 -8.15
N HIS A 121 19.07 -20.67 -7.82
CA HIS A 121 18.53 -21.83 -8.56
C HIS A 121 17.61 -22.71 -7.69
N GLY A 122 17.30 -22.27 -6.46
CA GLY A 122 16.45 -23.00 -5.52
C GLY A 122 14.96 -22.90 -5.87
N GLU A 123 14.16 -23.50 -5.02
CA GLU A 123 12.69 -23.40 -5.11
C GLU A 123 12.21 -21.98 -4.82
N LEU A 124 11.19 -21.54 -5.53
CA LEU A 124 10.53 -20.25 -5.31
C LEU A 124 9.12 -20.48 -4.77
N LYS A 125 8.79 -19.87 -3.64
CA LYS A 125 7.47 -19.85 -3.08
C LYS A 125 6.83 -18.49 -3.31
N ARG A 126 5.66 -18.45 -3.98
CA ARG A 126 4.90 -17.21 -4.18
C ARG A 126 4.34 -16.70 -2.86
N ASP A 127 4.28 -15.39 -2.72
CA ASP A 127 3.59 -14.72 -1.61
C ASP A 127 2.10 -15.15 -1.59
N GLU A 128 1.59 -15.50 -0.41
CA GLU A 128 0.21 -15.95 -0.23
C GLU A 128 -0.76 -14.79 -0.01
N ASP A 129 -0.25 -13.60 0.34
CA ASP A 129 -1.03 -12.41 0.60
C ASP A 129 -1.53 -11.77 -0.69
N VAL A 130 -2.52 -10.91 -0.53
CA VAL A 130 -3.08 -10.10 -1.62
C VAL A 130 -2.83 -8.61 -1.37
N LEU A 131 -2.90 -7.83 -2.44
CA LEU A 131 -2.80 -6.38 -2.36
C LEU A 131 -4.09 -5.77 -1.78
N ASP A 132 -3.92 -4.70 -1.02
CA ASP A 132 -5.02 -3.85 -0.59
C ASP A 132 -5.86 -3.38 -1.78
N THR A 133 -7.18 -3.38 -1.63
CA THR A 133 -8.11 -2.97 -2.68
C THR A 133 -7.85 -1.54 -3.17
N TRP A 134 -7.51 -0.64 -2.24
CA TRP A 134 -7.23 0.76 -2.59
C TRP A 134 -5.91 0.92 -3.33
N TYR A 135 -4.93 0.07 -3.07
CA TYR A 135 -3.69 0.05 -3.87
C TYR A 135 -3.97 -0.31 -5.32
N SER A 136 -4.80 -1.32 -5.57
CA SER A 136 -5.21 -1.71 -6.93
C SER A 136 -6.12 -0.66 -7.56
N ALA A 137 -7.07 -0.11 -6.81
CA ALA A 137 -8.00 0.91 -7.30
C ALA A 137 -7.29 2.21 -7.70
N ALA A 138 -6.25 2.61 -6.97
CA ALA A 138 -5.46 3.80 -7.30
C ALA A 138 -4.76 3.71 -8.67
N GLN A 139 -4.55 2.51 -9.19
CA GLN A 139 -3.93 2.29 -10.50
C GLN A 139 -4.92 2.35 -11.66
N PHE A 140 -6.22 2.31 -11.39
CA PHE A 140 -7.28 2.26 -12.41
C PHE A 140 -7.15 3.36 -13.47
N PRO A 141 -6.88 4.64 -13.15
CA PRO A 141 -6.87 5.71 -14.14
C PRO A 141 -5.86 5.53 -15.27
N PHE A 142 -4.74 4.85 -15.02
CA PHE A 142 -3.71 4.64 -16.03
C PHE A 142 -3.63 3.18 -16.52
N SER A 143 -3.94 2.20 -15.67
CA SER A 143 -3.87 0.79 -16.06
C SER A 143 -4.92 0.43 -17.12
N THR A 144 -6.13 0.99 -17.00
CA THR A 144 -7.21 0.79 -17.99
C THR A 144 -6.93 1.46 -19.33
N LEU A 145 -6.01 2.43 -19.36
CA LEU A 145 -5.59 3.12 -20.58
C LEU A 145 -4.33 2.49 -21.22
N GLY A 146 -3.95 1.28 -20.78
CA GLY A 146 -2.90 0.49 -21.42
C GLY A 146 -1.48 0.72 -20.89
N TRP A 147 -1.33 1.42 -19.72
CA TRP A 147 -0.03 1.52 -19.08
C TRP A 147 0.53 0.11 -18.74
N PRO A 148 1.86 -0.15 -18.91
CA PRO A 148 2.97 0.78 -19.15
C PRO A 148 3.27 1.08 -20.63
N GLY A 149 2.46 0.61 -21.54
CA GLY A 149 2.57 1.00 -22.97
C GLY A 149 2.17 2.47 -23.15
N LYS A 150 2.65 3.10 -24.22
CA LYS A 150 2.14 4.39 -24.67
C LYS A 150 0.94 4.18 -25.59
N THR A 151 -0.19 4.81 -25.25
CA THR A 151 -1.43 4.70 -26.01
C THR A 151 -2.00 6.08 -26.30
N VAL A 152 -2.82 6.19 -27.34
CA VAL A 152 -3.53 7.43 -27.68
C VAL A 152 -4.49 7.82 -26.57
N GLU A 153 -5.09 6.83 -25.90
CA GLU A 153 -6.01 7.03 -24.77
C GLU A 153 -5.32 7.67 -23.58
N GLN A 154 -4.07 7.30 -23.28
CA GLN A 154 -3.29 7.96 -22.22
C GLN A 154 -3.04 9.42 -22.55
N ASP A 155 -2.62 9.73 -23.77
CA ASP A 155 -2.34 11.11 -24.19
C ASP A 155 -3.61 11.98 -24.18
N LEU A 156 -4.77 11.37 -24.43
CA LEU A 156 -6.06 12.07 -24.49
C LEU A 156 -6.70 12.25 -23.10
N PHE A 157 -6.63 11.25 -22.22
CA PHE A 157 -7.40 11.19 -20.97
C PHE A 157 -6.57 11.42 -19.72
N LEU A 158 -5.25 11.49 -19.81
CA LEU A 158 -4.38 11.81 -18.66
C LEU A 158 -3.65 13.15 -18.88
N PRO A 159 -3.57 13.96 -17.80
CA PRO A 159 -4.18 13.79 -16.49
C PRO A 159 -5.70 13.94 -16.51
N SER A 160 -6.39 13.26 -15.59
CA SER A 160 -7.84 13.39 -15.44
C SER A 160 -8.24 14.81 -15.09
N SER A 161 -9.33 15.32 -15.71
CA SER A 161 -9.79 16.70 -15.51
C SER A 161 -10.52 16.91 -14.19
N VAL A 162 -11.28 15.90 -13.72
CA VAL A 162 -12.09 15.97 -12.50
C VAL A 162 -12.15 14.61 -11.84
N LEU A 163 -11.99 14.60 -10.52
CA LEU A 163 -12.27 13.45 -9.66
C LEU A 163 -13.30 13.86 -8.62
N VAL A 164 -14.42 13.12 -8.54
CA VAL A 164 -15.45 13.32 -7.53
C VAL A 164 -15.44 12.16 -6.57
N THR A 165 -15.30 12.44 -5.27
CA THR A 165 -15.24 11.41 -4.23
C THR A 165 -16.28 11.65 -3.15
N GLY A 166 -16.55 10.60 -2.35
CA GLY A 166 -17.18 10.76 -1.06
C GLY A 166 -16.29 11.57 -0.11
N PHE A 167 -16.90 12.18 0.88
CA PHE A 167 -16.23 12.99 1.89
C PHE A 167 -15.14 12.22 2.67
N ASP A 168 -15.41 10.98 2.99
CA ASP A 168 -14.56 10.06 3.75
C ASP A 168 -13.26 9.68 3.01
N ILE A 169 -13.20 9.84 1.69
CA ILE A 169 -11.99 9.52 0.91
C ILE A 169 -10.82 10.49 1.18
N ILE A 170 -11.08 11.66 1.76
CA ILE A 170 -10.02 12.62 2.11
C ILE A 170 -9.09 12.07 3.21
N PHE A 171 -9.61 11.21 4.08
CA PHE A 171 -8.85 10.64 5.20
C PHE A 171 -8.79 9.10 5.18
N PHE A 172 -9.33 8.46 4.16
CA PHE A 172 -9.26 7.01 4.00
C PHE A 172 -8.09 6.59 3.11
#